data_a1ef80c5a1a3f1af14d84d89d0558d23
#
_entry.id   a1ef80c5a1a3f1af14d84d89d0558d23
#
_cell.length_a   1.000
_cell.length_b   1.000
_cell.length_c   1.000
_cell.angle_alpha   90.00
_cell.angle_beta   90.00
_cell.angle_gamma   90.00
#
_symmetry.space_group_name_H-M   'P 1'
#
loop_
_entity.id
_entity.type
_entity.pdbx_description
1 polymer ?
#
loop_
_entity_poly.entity_id
_entity_poly.type
_entity_poly.pdbx_seq_one_letter_code
_entity_poly.pdbx_strand_id
1 'polypeptide(L)'
;MRLNPRELEVMKILHENDRALTSTEIVNCGAELTQSTVQAVLRKLLAAELVEVQGVTHSGNVLSRTFGPTEKSKDVLTQKFLDDYKAFRTIISKADAIAGMFATDEDLSNRLAEIEEIETLLAKLKKEVKSK
;
A
#
# COMPACT_ATOMS: atom_id res chain seq x y z
N MET A 1 13.83 -0.92 -1.71
CA MET A 1 13.68 0.42 -2.31
C MET A 1 13.01 1.36 -1.32
N ARG A 2 13.50 2.57 -1.27
CA ARG A 2 12.93 3.59 -0.39
C ARG A 2 12.02 4.51 -1.21
N LEU A 3 10.74 4.58 -0.82
CA LEU A 3 9.76 5.36 -1.56
C LEU A 3 9.63 6.78 -1.00
N ASN A 4 9.66 7.77 -1.89
CA ASN A 4 9.40 9.17 -1.51
C ASN A 4 7.88 9.41 -1.43
N PRO A 5 7.43 10.58 -0.90
CA PRO A 5 6.00 10.85 -0.75
C PRO A 5 5.18 10.75 -2.04
N ARG A 6 5.72 11.17 -3.18
CA ARG A 6 5.01 11.10 -4.46
C ARG A 6 4.88 9.66 -4.96
N GLU A 7 5.93 8.87 -4.78
CA GLU A 7 5.92 7.44 -5.12
C GLU A 7 4.91 6.69 -4.25
N LEU A 8 4.84 7.01 -2.96
CA LEU A 8 3.86 6.44 -2.04
C LEU A 8 2.44 6.81 -2.45
N GLU A 9 2.21 8.07 -2.84
CA GLU A 9 0.88 8.52 -3.27
C GLU A 9 0.41 7.75 -4.49
N VAL A 10 1.27 7.58 -5.49
CA VAL A 10 0.93 6.81 -6.70
C VAL A 10 0.67 5.34 -6.36
N MET A 11 1.52 4.72 -5.54
CA MET A 11 1.30 3.34 -5.10
C MET A 11 -0.02 3.18 -4.37
N LYS A 12 -0.35 4.11 -3.48
CA LYS A 12 -1.60 4.10 -2.74
C LYS A 12 -2.80 4.17 -3.67
N ILE A 13 -2.76 5.09 -4.65
CA ILE A 13 -3.82 5.23 -5.65
C ILE A 13 -4.02 3.91 -6.41
N LEU A 14 -2.94 3.28 -6.84
CA LEU A 14 -3.02 2.03 -7.60
C LEU A 14 -3.58 0.88 -6.77
N HIS A 15 -3.22 0.79 -5.49
CA HIS A 15 -3.75 -0.26 -4.60
C HIS A 15 -5.22 -0.03 -4.20
N GLU A 16 -5.65 1.22 -4.12
CA GLU A 16 -7.02 1.56 -3.72
C GLU A 16 -8.04 1.38 -4.85
N ASN A 17 -7.60 1.22 -6.08
CA ASN A 17 -8.48 1.04 -7.23
C ASN A 17 -8.51 -0.44 -7.65
N ASP A 18 -9.70 -0.94 -7.94
CA ASP A 18 -9.92 -2.33 -8.34
C ASP A 18 -9.54 -2.62 -9.78
N ARG A 19 -9.14 -1.61 -10.53
CA ARG A 19 -8.77 -1.74 -11.93
C ARG A 19 -7.46 -1.02 -12.21
N ALA A 20 -6.80 -1.40 -13.30
CA ALA A 20 -5.62 -0.70 -13.77
C ALA A 20 -5.98 0.71 -14.27
N LEU A 21 -5.09 1.67 -14.06
CA LEU A 21 -5.32 3.07 -14.37
C LEU A 21 -4.30 3.59 -15.39
N THR A 22 -4.74 4.51 -16.25
CA THR A 22 -3.86 5.28 -17.10
C THR A 22 -3.14 6.35 -16.27
N SER A 23 -2.05 6.91 -16.80
CA SER A 23 -1.35 8.00 -16.10
C SER A 23 -2.26 9.20 -15.84
N THR A 24 -3.14 9.54 -16.79
CA THR A 24 -4.11 10.64 -16.63
C THR A 24 -5.11 10.35 -15.51
N GLU A 25 -5.58 9.11 -15.41
CA GLU A 25 -6.48 8.71 -14.33
C GLU A 25 -5.79 8.81 -12.97
N ILE A 26 -4.52 8.45 -12.90
CA ILE A 26 -3.73 8.59 -11.67
C ILE A 26 -3.62 10.06 -11.28
N VAL A 27 -3.31 10.95 -12.23
CA VAL A 27 -3.26 12.39 -11.98
C VAL A 27 -4.56 12.89 -11.37
N ASN A 28 -5.69 12.44 -11.91
CA ASN A 28 -7.02 12.87 -11.47
C ASN A 28 -7.39 12.34 -10.08
N CYS A 29 -6.78 11.24 -9.64
CA CYS A 29 -7.01 10.69 -8.30
C CYS A 29 -6.19 11.42 -7.22
N GLY A 30 -5.09 12.06 -7.59
CA GLY A 30 -4.22 12.74 -6.64
C GLY A 30 -4.66 14.18 -6.40
N ALA A 31 -4.28 14.74 -5.24
CA ALA A 31 -4.62 16.11 -4.88
C ALA A 31 -3.74 17.14 -5.62
N GLU A 32 -2.46 16.82 -5.81
CA GLU A 32 -1.48 17.75 -6.38
C GLU A 32 -0.53 17.06 -7.37
N LEU A 33 -0.97 15.97 -7.98
CA LEU A 33 -0.16 15.26 -8.95
C LEU A 33 -0.25 15.93 -10.33
N THR A 34 0.91 16.06 -10.97
CA THR A 34 0.99 16.54 -12.36
C THR A 34 1.29 15.37 -13.27
N GLN A 35 1.00 15.53 -14.57
CA GLN A 35 1.27 14.52 -15.58
C GLN A 35 2.76 14.16 -15.64
N SER A 36 3.64 15.16 -15.60
CA SER A 36 5.09 14.93 -15.65
C SER A 36 5.59 14.18 -14.42
N THR A 37 5.08 14.52 -13.24
CA THR A 37 5.43 13.81 -11.99
C THR A 37 4.98 12.37 -12.03
N VAL A 38 3.74 12.11 -12.44
CA VAL A 38 3.20 10.75 -12.52
C VAL A 38 3.99 9.91 -13.52
N GLN A 39 4.31 10.45 -14.68
CA GLN A 39 5.09 9.74 -15.69
C GLN A 39 6.50 9.39 -15.18
N ALA A 40 7.16 10.33 -14.50
CA ALA A 40 8.48 10.07 -13.91
C ALA A 40 8.40 9.00 -12.80
N VAL A 41 7.40 9.07 -11.94
CA VAL A 41 7.18 8.10 -10.88
C VAL A 41 6.89 6.71 -11.46
N LEU A 42 5.99 6.61 -12.44
CA LEU A 42 5.66 5.34 -13.08
C LEU A 42 6.89 4.69 -13.71
N ARG A 43 7.72 5.47 -14.37
CA ARG A 43 8.97 4.97 -14.98
C ARG A 43 9.86 4.33 -13.92
N LYS A 44 10.01 5.00 -12.79
CA LYS A 44 10.83 4.50 -11.68
C LYS A 44 10.22 3.26 -11.03
N LEU A 45 8.91 3.25 -10.81
CA LEU A 45 8.22 2.11 -10.22
C LEU A 45 8.20 0.89 -11.14
N LEU A 46 8.09 1.10 -12.45
CA LEU A 46 8.21 0.02 -13.44
C LEU A 46 9.60 -0.60 -13.40
N ALA A 47 10.65 0.23 -13.36
CA ALA A 47 12.03 -0.25 -13.28
C ALA A 47 12.28 -1.05 -12.00
N ALA A 48 11.65 -0.68 -10.90
CA ALA A 48 11.75 -1.38 -9.61
C ALA A 48 10.82 -2.59 -9.51
N GLU A 49 10.01 -2.86 -10.53
CA GLU A 49 9.03 -3.96 -10.56
C GLU A 49 7.94 -3.85 -9.49
N LEU A 50 7.63 -2.63 -9.07
CA LEU A 50 6.55 -2.35 -8.12
C LEU A 50 5.23 -2.07 -8.82
N VAL A 51 5.30 -1.71 -10.10
CA VAL A 51 4.17 -1.43 -10.98
C VAL A 51 4.38 -2.21 -12.26
N GLU A 52 3.31 -2.63 -12.89
CA GLU A 52 3.35 -3.30 -14.19
C GLU A 52 2.30 -2.73 -15.13
N VAL A 53 2.56 -2.82 -16.43
CA VAL A 53 1.56 -2.52 -17.45
C VAL A 53 0.60 -3.68 -17.51
N GLN A 54 -0.69 -3.45 -17.26
CA GLN A 54 -1.71 -4.49 -17.26
C GLN A 54 -2.56 -4.50 -18.51
N GLY A 55 -2.49 -3.47 -19.32
CA GLY A 55 -3.25 -3.42 -20.55
C GLY A 55 -3.09 -2.09 -21.26
N VAL A 56 -3.91 -1.92 -22.27
CA VAL A 56 -3.96 -0.73 -23.09
C VAL A 56 -5.43 -0.34 -23.24
N THR A 57 -5.72 0.94 -23.19
CA THR A 57 -7.06 1.47 -23.40
C THR A 57 -7.01 2.65 -24.34
N HIS A 58 -8.14 3.00 -24.92
CA HIS A 58 -8.26 4.19 -25.76
C HIS A 58 -8.67 5.38 -24.89
N SER A 59 -7.95 6.50 -25.09
CA SER A 59 -8.35 7.81 -24.59
C SER A 59 -8.56 8.69 -25.81
N GLY A 60 -9.82 8.73 -26.27
CA GLY A 60 -10.11 9.31 -27.59
C GLY A 60 -9.52 8.46 -28.70
N ASN A 61 -8.67 9.07 -29.54
CA ASN A 61 -7.97 8.37 -30.63
C ASN A 61 -6.56 7.90 -30.25
N VAL A 62 -6.16 8.07 -28.98
CA VAL A 62 -4.82 7.73 -28.50
C VAL A 62 -4.89 6.47 -27.64
N LEU A 63 -3.96 5.54 -27.90
CA LEU A 63 -3.76 4.37 -27.05
C LEU A 63 -2.96 4.76 -25.81
N SER A 64 -3.46 4.37 -24.66
CA SER A 64 -2.79 4.63 -23.39
C SER A 64 -2.58 3.32 -22.61
N ARG A 65 -1.40 3.16 -22.05
CA ARG A 65 -1.12 2.02 -21.18
C ARG A 65 -1.86 2.18 -19.86
N THR A 66 -2.29 1.06 -19.30
CA THR A 66 -2.86 1.02 -17.96
C THR A 66 -1.89 0.32 -17.02
N PHE A 67 -1.82 0.82 -15.79
CA PHE A 67 -0.84 0.40 -14.80
C PHE A 67 -1.54 -0.14 -13.56
N GLY A 68 -0.94 -1.14 -12.95
CA GLY A 68 -1.40 -1.69 -11.69
C GLY A 68 -0.22 -2.09 -10.81
N PRO A 69 -0.49 -2.30 -9.51
CA PRO A 69 0.57 -2.71 -8.59
C PRO A 69 0.92 -4.18 -8.78
N THR A 70 2.18 -4.52 -8.52
CA THR A 70 2.63 -5.92 -8.46
C THR A 70 2.47 -6.45 -7.04
N GLU A 71 2.56 -7.76 -6.88
CA GLU A 71 2.55 -8.39 -5.54
C GLU A 71 3.77 -7.93 -4.72
N LYS A 72 4.92 -7.76 -5.38
CA LYS A 72 6.15 -7.26 -4.74
C LYS A 72 5.94 -5.90 -4.07
N SER A 73 5.09 -5.04 -4.64
CA SER A 73 4.83 -3.71 -4.09
C SER A 73 4.20 -3.76 -2.71
N LYS A 74 3.33 -4.74 -2.45
CA LYS A 74 2.71 -4.91 -1.13
C LYS A 74 3.76 -5.22 -0.07
N ASP A 75 4.73 -6.08 -0.40
CA ASP A 75 5.83 -6.41 0.50
C ASP A 75 6.70 -5.19 0.81
N VAL A 76 6.98 -4.37 -0.20
CA VAL A 76 7.76 -3.13 -0.03
C VAL A 76 7.02 -2.14 0.86
N LEU A 77 5.72 -1.97 0.66
CA LEU A 77 4.90 -1.08 1.49
C LEU A 77 4.80 -1.58 2.94
N THR A 78 4.64 -2.89 3.11
CA THR A 78 4.61 -3.51 4.43
C THR A 78 5.94 -3.27 5.15
N GLN A 79 7.07 -3.46 4.45
CA GLN A 79 8.38 -3.23 5.03
C GLN A 79 8.59 -1.76 5.42
N LYS A 80 8.10 -0.83 4.61
CA LYS A 80 8.16 0.59 4.95
C LYS A 80 7.40 0.88 6.24
N PHE A 81 6.20 0.34 6.37
CA PHE A 81 5.39 0.49 7.59
C PHE A 81 6.13 -0.06 8.81
N LEU A 82 6.72 -1.25 8.68
CA LEU A 82 7.46 -1.88 9.77
C LEU A 82 8.71 -1.08 10.16
N ASP A 83 9.41 -0.54 9.18
CA ASP A 83 10.59 0.29 9.44
C ASP A 83 10.21 1.58 10.18
N ASP A 84 9.09 2.19 9.81
CA ASP A 84 8.57 3.38 10.49
C ASP A 84 8.19 3.03 11.94
N TYR A 85 7.54 1.89 12.16
CA TYR A 85 7.22 1.45 13.52
C TYR A 85 8.49 1.20 14.35
N LYS A 86 9.51 0.56 13.77
CA LYS A 86 10.77 0.27 14.47
C LYS A 86 11.43 1.52 15.03
N ALA A 87 11.27 2.66 14.35
CA ALA A 87 11.82 3.93 14.82
C ALA A 87 11.17 4.40 16.13
N PHE A 88 9.95 3.95 16.42
CA PHE A 88 9.16 4.39 17.57
C PHE A 88 8.91 3.27 18.60
N ARG A 89 9.43 2.07 18.38
CA ARG A 89 9.09 0.90 19.21
C ARG A 89 9.46 1.01 20.67
N THR A 90 10.39 1.89 21.02
CA THR A 90 10.76 2.15 22.42
C THR A 90 9.79 3.10 23.11
N ILE A 91 8.95 3.80 22.33
CA ILE A 91 7.98 4.77 22.83
C ILE A 91 6.56 4.21 22.72
N ILE A 92 6.27 3.52 21.63
CA ILE A 92 4.95 2.96 21.33
C ILE A 92 5.02 1.44 21.40
N SER A 93 4.34 0.84 22.37
CA SER A 93 4.26 -0.62 22.45
C SER A 93 3.41 -1.19 21.32
N LYS A 94 3.60 -2.47 21.02
CA LYS A 94 2.75 -3.15 20.03
C LYS A 94 1.27 -3.11 20.42
N ALA A 95 0.97 -3.24 21.72
CA ALA A 95 -0.40 -3.15 22.21
C ALA A 95 -1.00 -1.78 21.95
N ASP A 96 -0.25 -0.71 22.22
CA ASP A 96 -0.69 0.66 21.95
C ASP A 96 -0.90 0.91 20.45
N ALA A 97 0.01 0.38 19.62
CA ALA A 97 -0.11 0.50 18.17
C ALA A 97 -1.37 -0.19 17.66
N ILE A 98 -1.64 -1.41 18.11
CA ILE A 98 -2.83 -2.18 17.72
C ILE A 98 -4.10 -1.46 18.19
N ALA A 99 -4.13 -0.98 19.44
CA ALA A 99 -5.27 -0.23 19.96
C ALA A 99 -5.54 1.03 19.13
N GLY A 100 -4.48 1.74 18.74
CA GLY A 100 -4.58 2.92 17.90
C GLY A 100 -5.11 2.61 16.50
N MET A 101 -4.67 1.48 15.92
CA MET A 101 -5.16 1.05 14.62
C MET A 101 -6.67 0.85 14.62
N PHE A 102 -7.22 0.18 15.65
CA PHE A 102 -8.66 -0.03 15.76
C PHE A 102 -9.41 1.24 16.12
N ALA A 103 -8.82 2.13 16.91
CA ALA A 103 -9.45 3.39 17.29
C ALA A 103 -9.63 4.35 16.11
N THR A 104 -8.80 4.24 15.07
CA THR A 104 -8.89 5.10 13.88
C THR A 104 -9.79 4.54 12.79
N ASP A 105 -10.30 3.32 12.94
CA ASP A 105 -11.22 2.72 11.98
C ASP A 105 -12.57 3.44 12.03
N GLU A 106 -13.01 3.94 10.87
CA GLU A 106 -14.32 4.55 10.73
C GLU A 106 -15.40 3.50 10.48
N ASP A 107 -15.06 2.42 9.78
CA ASP A 107 -15.97 1.32 9.49
C ASP A 107 -15.74 0.18 10.48
N LEU A 108 -16.74 -0.09 11.33
CA LEU A 108 -16.68 -1.11 12.35
C LEU A 108 -17.24 -2.46 11.92
N SER A 109 -17.71 -2.57 10.67
CA SER A 109 -18.41 -3.78 10.20
C SER A 109 -17.56 -5.03 10.23
N ASN A 110 -16.25 -4.90 9.99
CA ASN A 110 -15.32 -6.03 9.97
C ASN A 110 -14.46 -6.14 11.23
N ARG A 111 -14.70 -5.27 12.21
CA ARG A 111 -13.85 -5.17 13.41
C ARG A 111 -13.73 -6.47 14.17
N LEU A 112 -14.87 -7.15 14.41
CA LEU A 112 -14.87 -8.41 15.13
C LEU A 112 -14.08 -9.49 14.38
N ALA A 113 -14.27 -9.61 13.08
CA ALA A 113 -13.55 -10.58 12.25
C ALA A 113 -12.04 -10.32 12.27
N GLU A 114 -11.63 -9.06 12.18
CA GLU A 114 -10.23 -8.68 12.25
C GLU A 114 -9.62 -9.00 13.60
N ILE A 115 -10.34 -8.73 14.70
CA ILE A 115 -9.90 -9.07 16.05
C ILE A 115 -9.72 -10.58 16.19
N GLU A 116 -10.67 -11.37 15.72
CA GLU A 116 -10.61 -12.84 15.79
C GLU A 116 -9.41 -13.39 15.00
N GLU A 117 -9.13 -12.82 13.84
CA GLU A 117 -7.96 -13.17 13.03
C GLU A 117 -6.66 -12.88 13.78
N ILE A 118 -6.58 -11.71 14.43
CA ILE A 118 -5.41 -11.31 15.22
C ILE A 118 -5.26 -12.22 16.45
N GLU A 119 -6.35 -12.55 17.12
CA GLU A 119 -6.32 -13.48 18.26
C GLU A 119 -5.78 -14.85 17.86
N THR A 120 -6.19 -15.36 16.70
CA THR A 120 -5.70 -16.63 16.16
C THR A 120 -4.19 -16.55 15.87
N LEU A 121 -3.75 -15.46 15.25
CA LEU A 121 -2.33 -15.23 14.99
C LEU A 121 -1.52 -15.17 16.29
N LEU A 122 -2.01 -14.42 17.28
CA LEU A 122 -1.32 -14.27 18.56
C LEU A 122 -1.20 -15.61 19.30
N ALA A 123 -2.23 -16.44 19.24
CA ALA A 123 -2.22 -17.79 19.83
C ALA A 123 -1.13 -18.65 19.19
N LYS A 124 -1.01 -18.58 17.85
CA LYS A 124 0.02 -19.30 17.09
C LYS A 124 1.42 -18.83 17.48
N LEU A 125 1.64 -17.52 17.51
CA LEU A 125 2.93 -16.93 17.88
C LEU A 125 3.33 -17.28 19.32
N LYS A 126 2.36 -17.28 20.24
CA LYS A 126 2.57 -17.64 21.63
C LYS A 126 3.03 -19.10 21.75
N LYS A 127 2.43 -19.99 20.98
CA LYS A 127 2.78 -21.40 20.93
C LYS A 127 4.20 -21.60 20.41
N GLU A 128 4.61 -20.85 19.37
CA GLU A 128 5.96 -20.90 18.82
C GLU A 128 7.01 -20.46 19.84
N VAL A 129 6.73 -19.41 20.61
CA VAL A 129 7.63 -18.94 21.66
C VAL A 129 7.78 -19.98 22.76
N LYS A 130 6.70 -20.63 23.19
CA LYS A 130 6.72 -21.63 24.24
C LYS A 130 7.43 -22.94 23.85
N SER A 131 7.53 -23.22 22.55
CA SER A 131 8.19 -24.43 22.07
C SER A 131 9.71 -24.30 21.90
N LYS A 132 10.24 -23.09 22.10
CA LYS A 132 11.69 -22.83 21.97
C LYS A 132 12.43 -22.86 23.29
#